data_0db113d16d10baa8c7bc1c221507e094
#
_entry.id   0db113d16d10baa8c7bc1c221507e094
#
_cell.length_a   1.000
_cell.length_b   1.000
_cell.length_c   1.000
_cell.angle_alpha   90.00
_cell.angle_beta   90.00
_cell.angle_gamma   90.00
#
_symmetry.space_group_name_H-M   'P 1'
#
loop_
_entity.id
_entity.type
_entity.pdbx_description
1 polymer ?
#
loop_
_entity_poly.entity_id
_entity_poly.type
_entity_poly.pdbx_seq_one_letter_code
_entity_poly.pdbx_strand_id
1 'polypeptide(L)'
;MAAARRSKVDGVADPIFAPVAVARASSAIAEQIRTAILSGRLKAGDRLSPERELAEQFGVSRVTVRDALRSLEAMGLIEVKVGARGGAFVTAPTGSKVAQTMSDMMLMSATTPEDIVEARLIVELGTVTLACARASDEDIAQMRELCERSREALKAGNYTRELSWDFHARLGQSAHNRAVGGLTQSFRSTLSMHPLRVREGSRAHELTVEEHMRIVEALERRDGAEARRTMADHLLRGMNLEERSAPLLEWWRARDVRTQSPASSRRAK
;
A
#
# COMPACT_ATOMS: atom_id res chain seq x y z
N MET A 1 69.10 -45.23 7.93
CA MET A 1 67.77 -45.03 8.59
C MET A 1 67.43 -43.53 8.58
N ALA A 2 66.57 -43.08 7.70
CA ALA A 2 66.25 -41.69 7.51
C ALA A 2 64.87 -41.41 8.16
N ALA A 3 64.90 -40.50 9.16
CA ALA A 3 63.68 -40.03 9.81
C ALA A 3 63.02 -38.94 8.99
N ALA A 4 61.81 -39.19 8.53
CA ALA A 4 60.99 -38.22 7.83
C ALA A 4 60.48 -37.18 8.78
N ARG A 5 60.83 -35.89 8.56
CA ARG A 5 60.22 -34.72 9.18
C ARG A 5 58.86 -34.47 8.53
N ARG A 6 57.77 -34.62 9.29
CA ARG A 6 56.47 -34.14 8.93
C ARG A 6 56.43 -32.64 9.25
N SER A 7 56.26 -31.81 8.22
CA SER A 7 55.92 -30.38 8.38
C SER A 7 54.47 -30.29 8.82
N LYS A 8 54.24 -29.71 9.99
CA LYS A 8 52.91 -29.19 10.37
C LYS A 8 52.56 -28.02 9.46
N VAL A 9 51.54 -28.16 8.69
CA VAL A 9 50.86 -27.05 8.05
C VAL A 9 49.80 -26.57 9.07
N ASP A 10 50.15 -25.49 9.77
CA ASP A 10 49.17 -24.77 10.60
C ASP A 10 48.19 -24.05 9.68
N GLY A 11 47.10 -24.72 9.33
CA GLY A 11 45.96 -24.11 8.71
C GLY A 11 45.15 -23.36 9.75
N VAL A 12 45.47 -22.09 9.97
CA VAL A 12 44.56 -21.16 10.64
C VAL A 12 43.45 -20.89 9.65
N ALA A 13 42.31 -21.53 9.87
CA ALA A 13 41.09 -21.13 9.18
C ALA A 13 40.74 -19.74 9.70
N ASP A 14 40.98 -18.71 8.88
CA ASP A 14 40.47 -17.36 9.18
C ASP A 14 38.97 -17.43 9.43
N PRO A 15 38.48 -16.84 10.51
CA PRO A 15 37.06 -16.77 10.78
C PRO A 15 36.38 -16.00 9.63
N ILE A 16 35.45 -16.66 8.95
CA ILE A 16 34.73 -16.10 7.79
C ILE A 16 34.01 -14.79 8.15
N PHE A 17 33.74 -14.56 9.44
CA PHE A 17 33.12 -13.33 9.95
C PHE A 17 33.65 -12.94 11.32
N ALA A 18 33.95 -11.66 11.49
CA ALA A 18 34.25 -11.07 12.81
C ALA A 18 32.99 -10.37 13.37
N PRO A 19 32.81 -10.33 14.72
CA PRO A 19 31.68 -9.67 15.36
C PRO A 19 31.68 -8.16 15.06
N VAL A 20 30.62 -7.63 14.44
CA VAL A 20 30.50 -6.21 14.10
C VAL A 20 29.70 -5.47 15.18
N ALA A 21 30.39 -4.83 16.13
CA ALA A 21 29.76 -4.00 17.18
C ALA A 21 29.12 -2.72 16.62
N VAL A 22 29.62 -2.20 15.51
CA VAL A 22 29.19 -0.94 14.87
C VAL A 22 27.76 -1.00 14.33
N ALA A 23 27.32 -2.13 13.81
CA ALA A 23 25.96 -2.29 13.29
C ALA A 23 24.87 -2.13 14.37
N ARG A 24 25.15 -2.45 15.62
CA ARG A 24 24.21 -2.26 16.73
C ARG A 24 24.03 -0.78 17.09
N ALA A 25 25.07 0.03 17.00
CA ALA A 25 25.01 1.44 17.32
C ALA A 25 24.20 2.23 16.27
N SER A 26 24.41 1.99 14.97
CA SER A 26 23.65 2.65 13.93
C SER A 26 22.15 2.30 13.97
N SER A 27 21.81 1.03 14.21
CA SER A 27 20.43 0.58 14.40
C SER A 27 19.78 1.20 15.64
N ALA A 28 20.52 1.32 16.75
CA ALA A 28 20.01 1.95 17.97
C ALA A 28 19.74 3.44 17.79
N ILE A 29 20.60 4.14 17.06
CA ILE A 29 20.40 5.55 16.70
C ILE A 29 19.17 5.71 15.81
N ALA A 30 19.06 4.91 14.76
CA ALA A 30 17.91 4.94 13.85
C ALA A 30 16.62 4.69 14.63
N GLU A 31 16.59 3.74 15.55
CA GLU A 31 15.41 3.46 16.38
C GLU A 31 15.04 4.60 17.32
N GLN A 32 16.02 5.28 17.93
CA GLN A 32 15.76 6.44 18.78
C GLN A 32 15.15 7.60 17.97
N ILE A 33 15.69 7.89 16.77
CA ILE A 33 15.15 8.93 15.89
C ILE A 33 13.75 8.51 15.40
N ARG A 34 13.55 7.26 14.99
CA ARG A 34 12.25 6.70 14.61
C ARG A 34 11.21 6.89 15.73
N THR A 35 11.58 6.54 16.95
CA THR A 35 10.69 6.70 18.11
C THR A 35 10.37 8.18 18.37
N ALA A 36 11.32 9.09 18.17
CA ALA A 36 11.07 10.53 18.31
C ALA A 36 10.09 11.04 17.24
N ILE A 37 10.16 10.52 16.00
CA ILE A 37 9.22 10.84 14.92
C ILE A 37 7.83 10.27 15.24
N LEU A 38 7.73 8.99 15.59
CA LEU A 38 6.45 8.32 15.87
C LEU A 38 5.73 8.89 17.10
N SER A 39 6.48 9.36 18.11
CA SER A 39 5.93 10.02 19.30
C SER A 39 5.57 11.51 19.06
N GLY A 40 5.83 12.04 17.86
CA GLY A 40 5.56 13.44 17.52
C GLY A 40 6.53 14.46 18.12
N ARG A 41 7.62 14.02 18.78
CA ARG A 41 8.70 14.89 19.24
C ARG A 41 9.48 15.51 18.08
N LEU A 42 9.60 14.79 16.98
CA LEU A 42 10.08 15.29 15.70
C LEU A 42 8.91 15.23 14.71
N LYS A 43 8.63 16.34 14.04
CA LYS A 43 7.52 16.50 13.12
C LYS A 43 8.02 16.52 11.67
N ALA A 44 7.15 16.20 10.74
CA ALA A 44 7.45 16.36 9.31
C ALA A 44 7.87 17.82 9.01
N GLY A 45 8.97 17.98 8.30
CA GLY A 45 9.62 19.26 8.01
C GLY A 45 10.73 19.65 9.00
N ASP A 46 10.79 19.04 10.18
CA ASP A 46 11.87 19.32 11.13
C ASP A 46 13.22 18.88 10.55
N ARG A 47 14.23 19.73 10.73
CA ARG A 47 15.61 19.44 10.36
C ARG A 47 16.31 18.75 11.52
N LEU A 48 16.92 17.60 11.25
CA LEU A 48 17.81 16.95 12.21
C LEU A 48 19.11 17.74 12.36
N SER A 49 19.73 17.65 13.55
CA SER A 49 21.06 18.22 13.76
C SER A 49 22.06 17.66 12.75
N PRO A 50 23.08 18.45 12.37
CA PRO A 50 24.15 17.98 11.50
C PRO A 50 24.83 16.70 11.99
N GLU A 51 25.30 15.85 11.05
CA GLU A 51 25.94 14.56 11.39
C GLU A 51 27.02 14.69 12.49
N ARG A 52 27.76 15.81 12.50
CA ARG A 52 28.80 16.06 13.52
C ARG A 52 28.20 16.19 14.92
N GLU A 53 27.15 16.98 15.04
CA GLU A 53 26.48 17.21 16.32
C GLU A 53 25.76 15.93 16.82
N LEU A 54 25.11 15.19 15.90
CA LEU A 54 24.52 13.89 16.24
C LEU A 54 25.59 12.88 16.70
N ALA A 55 26.77 12.88 16.07
CA ALA A 55 27.87 12.01 16.48
C ALA A 55 28.37 12.35 17.89
N GLU A 56 28.46 13.63 18.21
CA GLU A 56 28.78 14.10 19.58
C GLU A 56 27.69 13.73 20.59
N GLN A 57 26.41 13.94 20.27
CA GLN A 57 25.28 13.63 21.13
C GLN A 57 25.14 12.13 21.44
N PHE A 58 25.38 11.28 20.43
CA PHE A 58 25.27 9.82 20.56
C PHE A 58 26.60 9.16 21.05
N GLY A 59 27.69 9.91 21.11
CA GLY A 59 29.00 9.38 21.50
C GLY A 59 29.58 8.37 20.50
N VAL A 60 29.33 8.54 19.20
CA VAL A 60 29.72 7.61 18.14
C VAL A 60 30.47 8.32 16.99
N SER A 61 30.95 7.54 16.02
CA SER A 61 31.56 8.10 14.81
C SER A 61 30.53 8.72 13.88
N ARG A 62 30.94 9.72 13.08
CA ARG A 62 30.09 10.31 12.02
C ARG A 62 29.64 9.27 10.99
N VAL A 63 30.44 8.23 10.72
CA VAL A 63 30.10 7.13 9.82
C VAL A 63 28.90 6.37 10.38
N THR A 64 28.90 6.06 11.68
CA THR A 64 27.80 5.36 12.35
C THR A 64 26.48 6.16 12.27
N VAL A 65 26.56 7.49 12.46
CA VAL A 65 25.38 8.37 12.30
C VAL A 65 24.89 8.36 10.85
N ARG A 66 25.79 8.46 9.89
CA ARG A 66 25.43 8.45 8.46
C ARG A 66 24.74 7.15 8.06
N ASP A 67 25.18 6.01 8.58
CA ASP A 67 24.54 4.72 8.32
C ASP A 67 23.14 4.65 8.95
N ALA A 68 22.96 5.22 10.14
CA ALA A 68 21.63 5.35 10.76
C ALA A 68 20.70 6.24 9.93
N LEU A 69 21.18 7.40 9.45
CA LEU A 69 20.40 8.30 8.60
C LEU A 69 20.05 7.67 7.26
N ARG A 70 20.98 6.93 6.63
CA ARG A 70 20.66 6.17 5.40
C ARG A 70 19.56 5.13 5.62
N SER A 71 19.59 4.43 6.76
CA SER A 71 18.53 3.49 7.11
C SER A 71 17.17 4.18 7.28
N LEU A 72 17.13 5.33 7.94
CA LEU A 72 15.91 6.14 8.09
C LEU A 72 15.40 6.70 6.76
N GLU A 73 16.30 7.11 5.88
CA GLU A 73 15.98 7.57 4.52
C GLU A 73 15.41 6.43 3.67
N ALA A 74 16.01 5.24 3.72
CA ALA A 74 15.49 4.04 3.07
C ALA A 74 14.07 3.68 3.54
N MET A 75 13.78 3.88 4.84
CA MET A 75 12.44 3.72 5.41
C MET A 75 11.48 4.87 5.03
N GLY A 76 11.98 5.94 4.40
CA GLY A 76 11.19 7.13 4.06
C GLY A 76 10.77 7.99 5.25
N LEU A 77 11.47 7.85 6.38
CA LEU A 77 11.22 8.66 7.58
C LEU A 77 11.93 10.01 7.56
N ILE A 78 13.01 10.10 6.78
CA ILE A 78 13.74 11.34 6.52
C ILE A 78 14.08 11.46 5.04
N GLU A 79 14.43 12.66 4.61
CA GLU A 79 14.99 13.00 3.30
C GLU A 79 16.30 13.73 3.49
N VAL A 80 17.36 13.34 2.78
CA VAL A 80 18.64 14.05 2.80
C VAL A 80 18.73 15.00 1.62
N LYS A 81 18.78 16.32 1.90
CA LYS A 81 18.93 17.37 0.90
C LYS A 81 20.38 17.80 0.80
N VAL A 82 20.89 17.95 -0.44
CA VAL A 82 22.26 18.38 -0.72
C VAL A 82 22.32 19.90 -0.89
N GLY A 83 23.45 20.52 -0.56
CA GLY A 83 23.72 21.95 -0.79
C GLY A 83 23.90 22.75 0.50
N ALA A 84 24.10 24.07 0.37
CA ALA A 84 24.42 24.98 1.48
C ALA A 84 23.33 25.01 2.59
N ARG A 85 22.08 24.81 2.25
CA ARG A 85 20.94 24.65 3.17
C ARG A 85 20.49 23.19 3.29
N GLY A 86 21.34 22.24 2.91
CA GLY A 86 21.09 20.81 2.98
C GLY A 86 21.03 20.26 4.41
N GLY A 87 20.82 18.98 4.53
CA GLY A 87 20.72 18.25 5.80
C GLY A 87 19.65 17.18 5.75
N ALA A 88 19.47 16.45 6.83
CA ALA A 88 18.42 15.46 6.99
C ALA A 88 17.16 16.12 7.53
N PHE A 89 16.03 15.92 6.86
CA PHE A 89 14.72 16.47 7.23
C PHE A 89 13.74 15.34 7.46
N VAL A 90 12.94 15.45 8.51
CA VAL A 90 11.87 14.49 8.80
C VAL A 90 10.80 14.60 7.71
N THR A 91 10.44 13.47 7.12
CA THR A 91 9.35 13.38 6.15
C THR A 91 8.10 12.77 6.80
N ALA A 92 6.93 13.14 6.31
CA ALA A 92 5.75 12.30 6.51
C ALA A 92 5.86 11.14 5.53
N PRO A 93 5.74 9.87 5.97
CA PRO A 93 5.62 8.77 5.02
C PRO A 93 4.44 9.07 4.10
N THR A 94 4.71 9.27 2.81
CA THR A 94 3.63 9.42 1.84
C THR A 94 2.93 8.08 1.69
N GLY A 95 1.61 8.08 1.50
CA GLY A 95 0.87 6.85 1.22
C GLY A 95 1.47 6.05 0.06
N SER A 96 2.12 6.72 -0.90
CA SER A 96 2.84 6.10 -2.01
C SER A 96 4.07 5.29 -1.56
N LYS A 97 4.85 5.77 -0.59
CA LYS A 97 6.03 5.04 -0.08
C LYS A 97 5.61 3.78 0.68
N VAL A 98 4.56 3.90 1.51
CA VAL A 98 3.97 2.75 2.22
C VAL A 98 3.42 1.74 1.20
N ALA A 99 2.67 2.21 0.20
CA ALA A 99 2.12 1.38 -0.85
C ALA A 99 3.21 0.65 -1.64
N GLN A 100 4.31 1.31 -1.98
CA GLN A 100 5.44 0.70 -2.68
C GLN A 100 6.08 -0.42 -1.83
N THR A 101 6.36 -0.15 -0.56
CA THR A 101 6.94 -1.17 0.34
C THR A 101 6.03 -2.39 0.48
N MET A 102 4.72 -2.20 0.62
CA MET A 102 3.75 -3.30 0.66
C MET A 102 3.70 -4.06 -0.67
N SER A 103 3.72 -3.36 -1.79
CA SER A 103 3.78 -3.97 -3.11
C SER A 103 5.03 -4.84 -3.28
N ASP A 104 6.21 -4.33 -2.91
CA ASP A 104 7.46 -5.08 -2.97
C ASP A 104 7.40 -6.35 -2.09
N MET A 105 6.83 -6.24 -0.87
CA MET A 105 6.64 -7.39 0.00
C MET A 105 5.70 -8.44 -0.61
N MET A 106 4.58 -8.03 -1.20
CA MET A 106 3.64 -8.93 -1.88
C MET A 106 4.33 -9.65 -3.07
N LEU A 107 5.12 -8.90 -3.86
CA LEU A 107 5.86 -9.45 -5.00
C LEU A 107 6.93 -10.45 -4.57
N MET A 108 7.59 -10.23 -3.44
CA MET A 108 8.66 -11.11 -2.91
C MET A 108 8.12 -12.32 -2.15
N SER A 109 6.87 -12.30 -1.70
CA SER A 109 6.28 -13.32 -0.81
C SER A 109 5.53 -14.44 -1.53
N ALA A 110 5.78 -14.70 -2.81
CA ALA A 110 5.05 -15.68 -3.61
C ALA A 110 3.51 -15.52 -3.55
N THR A 111 3.03 -14.31 -3.30
CA THR A 111 1.61 -13.97 -3.30
C THR A 111 1.04 -14.21 -4.69
N THR A 112 -0.06 -14.96 -4.78
CA THR A 112 -0.71 -15.25 -6.06
C THR A 112 -1.64 -14.09 -6.48
N PRO A 113 -1.97 -13.96 -7.77
CA PRO A 113 -2.99 -13.01 -8.21
C PRO A 113 -4.34 -13.20 -7.51
N GLU A 114 -4.70 -14.44 -7.23
CA GLU A 114 -5.92 -14.81 -6.50
C GLU A 114 -5.91 -14.28 -5.07
N ASP A 115 -4.76 -14.40 -4.36
CA ASP A 115 -4.60 -13.85 -3.01
C ASP A 115 -4.79 -12.33 -3.01
N ILE A 116 -4.27 -11.65 -4.04
CA ILE A 116 -4.43 -10.19 -4.18
C ILE A 116 -5.90 -9.81 -4.39
N VAL A 117 -6.63 -10.53 -5.24
CA VAL A 117 -8.06 -10.23 -5.49
C VAL A 117 -8.90 -10.52 -4.26
N GLU A 118 -8.62 -11.58 -3.51
CA GLU A 118 -9.30 -11.90 -2.26
C GLU A 118 -9.04 -10.80 -1.21
N ALA A 119 -7.80 -10.32 -1.08
CA ALA A 119 -7.46 -9.18 -0.22
C ALA A 119 -8.16 -7.89 -0.68
N ARG A 120 -8.27 -7.66 -2.00
CA ARG A 120 -9.03 -6.54 -2.56
C ARG A 120 -10.51 -6.62 -2.19
N LEU A 121 -11.15 -7.78 -2.30
CA LEU A 121 -12.53 -7.95 -1.86
C LEU A 121 -12.73 -7.48 -0.43
N ILE A 122 -11.88 -7.93 0.49
CA ILE A 122 -11.97 -7.55 1.91
C ILE A 122 -11.82 -6.05 2.10
N VAL A 123 -10.80 -5.45 1.48
CA VAL A 123 -10.46 -4.04 1.67
C VAL A 123 -11.42 -3.14 0.90
N GLU A 124 -11.70 -3.43 -0.36
CA GLU A 124 -12.44 -2.52 -1.24
C GLU A 124 -13.95 -2.51 -0.96
N LEU A 125 -14.54 -3.61 -0.48
CA LEU A 125 -15.92 -3.59 0.00
C LEU A 125 -16.10 -2.69 1.23
N GLY A 126 -15.12 -2.67 2.14
CA GLY A 126 -15.08 -1.70 3.24
C GLY A 126 -14.81 -0.28 2.75
N THR A 127 -13.90 -0.13 1.80
CA THR A 127 -13.50 1.15 1.20
C THR A 127 -14.67 1.84 0.52
N VAL A 128 -15.41 1.15 -0.34
CA VAL A 128 -16.57 1.73 -1.05
C VAL A 128 -17.66 2.16 -0.08
N THR A 129 -17.84 1.43 1.02
CA THR A 129 -18.77 1.82 2.09
C THR A 129 -18.34 3.12 2.78
N LEU A 130 -17.05 3.26 3.09
CA LEU A 130 -16.51 4.49 3.67
C LEU A 130 -16.57 5.66 2.68
N ALA A 131 -16.22 5.43 1.41
CA ALA A 131 -16.30 6.44 0.36
C ALA A 131 -17.74 6.92 0.17
N CYS A 132 -18.72 6.02 0.18
CA CYS A 132 -20.13 6.38 0.09
C CYS A 132 -20.57 7.35 1.21
N ALA A 133 -19.99 7.19 2.42
CA ALA A 133 -20.32 8.07 3.55
C ALA A 133 -19.50 9.37 3.59
N ARG A 134 -18.32 9.41 2.98
CA ARG A 134 -17.32 10.47 3.23
C ARG A 134 -16.85 11.23 2.00
N ALA A 135 -16.97 10.65 0.80
CA ALA A 135 -16.51 11.29 -0.42
C ALA A 135 -17.14 12.66 -0.59
N SER A 136 -16.34 13.67 -0.89
CA SER A 136 -16.82 15.00 -1.28
C SER A 136 -17.35 14.98 -2.72
N ASP A 137 -18.08 16.01 -3.10
CA ASP A 137 -18.54 16.16 -4.49
C ASP A 137 -17.35 16.25 -5.46
N GLU A 138 -16.25 16.84 -5.04
CA GLU A 138 -15.00 16.89 -5.81
C GLU A 138 -14.41 15.49 -5.99
N ASP A 139 -14.38 14.66 -4.95
CA ASP A 139 -13.94 13.26 -5.06
C ASP A 139 -14.76 12.48 -6.09
N ILE A 140 -16.07 12.65 -6.03
CA ILE A 140 -17.01 11.98 -6.94
C ILE A 140 -16.83 12.49 -8.38
N ALA A 141 -16.67 13.80 -8.58
CA ALA A 141 -16.40 14.38 -9.89
C ALA A 141 -15.11 13.82 -10.51
N GLN A 142 -14.04 13.71 -9.74
CA GLN A 142 -12.77 13.14 -10.21
C GLN A 142 -12.88 11.65 -10.55
N MET A 143 -13.65 10.87 -9.80
CA MET A 143 -13.93 9.46 -10.14
C MET A 143 -14.76 9.35 -11.42
N ARG A 144 -15.72 10.22 -11.62
CA ARG A 144 -16.52 10.30 -12.85
C ARG A 144 -15.63 10.62 -14.05
N GLU A 145 -14.75 11.61 -13.94
CA GLU A 145 -13.79 11.95 -14.99
C GLU A 145 -12.91 10.76 -15.39
N LEU A 146 -12.42 9.97 -14.41
CA LEU A 146 -11.65 8.75 -14.68
C LEU A 146 -12.49 7.71 -15.47
N CYS A 147 -13.77 7.56 -15.15
CA CYS A 147 -14.67 6.66 -15.89
C CYS A 147 -14.91 7.16 -17.32
N GLU A 148 -15.10 8.46 -17.53
CA GLU A 148 -15.28 9.08 -18.84
C GLU A 148 -14.03 8.93 -19.70
N ARG A 149 -12.85 9.21 -19.16
CA ARG A 149 -11.55 8.95 -19.83
C ARG A 149 -11.40 7.48 -20.22
N SER A 150 -11.81 6.56 -19.35
CA SER A 150 -11.80 5.12 -19.64
C SER A 150 -12.73 4.75 -20.79
N ARG A 151 -13.92 5.37 -20.85
CA ARG A 151 -14.89 5.19 -21.92
C ARG A 151 -14.37 5.73 -23.26
N GLU A 152 -13.75 6.89 -23.25
CA GLU A 152 -13.12 7.47 -24.44
C GLU A 152 -11.97 6.61 -24.95
N ALA A 153 -11.12 6.12 -24.05
CA ALA A 153 -10.04 5.20 -24.39
C ALA A 153 -10.56 3.90 -25.02
N LEU A 154 -11.67 3.34 -24.52
CA LEU A 154 -12.34 2.19 -25.14
C LEU A 154 -12.78 2.48 -26.58
N LYS A 155 -13.44 3.62 -26.80
CA LYS A 155 -13.90 4.03 -28.14
C LYS A 155 -12.74 4.23 -29.12
N ALA A 156 -11.60 4.74 -28.61
CA ALA A 156 -10.41 4.97 -29.39
C ALA A 156 -9.53 3.69 -29.56
N GLY A 157 -9.90 2.58 -28.94
CA GLY A 157 -9.14 1.31 -28.99
C GLY A 157 -7.82 1.32 -28.26
N ASN A 158 -7.61 2.26 -27.32
CA ASN A 158 -6.39 2.43 -26.54
C ASN A 158 -6.62 2.31 -25.02
N TYR A 159 -7.68 1.61 -24.61
CA TYR A 159 -7.94 1.33 -23.21
C TYR A 159 -6.82 0.48 -22.60
N THR A 160 -6.36 0.88 -21.42
CA THR A 160 -5.38 0.12 -20.64
C THR A 160 -5.92 -0.16 -19.22
N ARG A 161 -5.40 -1.20 -18.60
CA ARG A 161 -5.82 -1.60 -17.23
C ARG A 161 -5.45 -0.58 -16.17
N GLU A 162 -4.42 0.20 -16.41
CA GLU A 162 -4.00 1.30 -15.53
C GLU A 162 -5.17 2.25 -15.24
N LEU A 163 -6.02 2.51 -16.23
CA LEU A 163 -7.22 3.33 -16.03
C LEU A 163 -8.19 2.74 -14.99
N SER A 164 -8.35 1.40 -15.00
CA SER A 164 -9.13 0.71 -13.97
C SER A 164 -8.47 0.81 -12.60
N TRP A 165 -7.17 0.56 -12.52
CA TRP A 165 -6.45 0.63 -11.25
C TRP A 165 -6.43 2.05 -10.67
N ASP A 166 -6.36 3.08 -11.52
CA ASP A 166 -6.45 4.48 -11.10
C ASP A 166 -7.81 4.79 -10.46
N PHE A 167 -8.89 4.22 -10.97
CA PHE A 167 -10.22 4.32 -10.36
C PHE A 167 -10.23 3.76 -8.93
N HIS A 168 -9.73 2.53 -8.72
CA HIS A 168 -9.67 1.91 -7.40
C HIS A 168 -8.79 2.68 -6.41
N ALA A 169 -7.64 3.18 -6.87
CA ALA A 169 -6.77 4.03 -6.06
C ALA A 169 -7.47 5.34 -5.65
N ARG A 170 -8.20 5.97 -6.59
CA ARG A 170 -8.97 7.18 -6.30
C ARG A 170 -10.12 6.93 -5.33
N LEU A 171 -10.84 5.82 -5.49
CA LEU A 171 -11.86 5.39 -4.56
C LEU A 171 -11.28 5.22 -3.13
N GLY A 172 -10.08 4.63 -3.02
CA GLY A 172 -9.39 4.49 -1.74
C GLY A 172 -9.08 5.82 -1.06
N GLN A 173 -8.70 6.83 -1.84
CA GLN A 173 -8.47 8.19 -1.34
C GLN A 173 -9.79 8.85 -0.88
N SER A 174 -10.88 8.65 -1.63
CA SER A 174 -12.21 9.20 -1.35
C SER A 174 -12.85 8.63 -0.07
N ALA A 175 -12.32 7.54 0.48
CA ALA A 175 -12.71 7.04 1.80
C ALA A 175 -12.23 7.94 2.96
N HIS A 176 -11.39 8.95 2.69
CA HIS A 176 -10.79 9.85 3.69
C HIS A 176 -10.21 9.09 4.90
N ASN A 177 -9.57 7.95 4.61
CA ASN A 177 -8.82 7.14 5.57
C ASN A 177 -7.44 6.82 4.96
N ARG A 178 -6.39 7.44 5.50
CA ARG A 178 -5.03 7.33 4.97
C ARG A 178 -4.50 5.89 4.91
N ALA A 179 -4.87 5.05 5.88
CA ALA A 179 -4.46 3.65 5.91
C ALA A 179 -5.12 2.86 4.76
N VAL A 180 -6.44 3.04 4.59
CA VAL A 180 -7.20 2.41 3.49
C VAL A 180 -6.68 2.89 2.12
N GLY A 181 -6.45 4.21 1.96
CA GLY A 181 -5.87 4.75 0.73
C GLY A 181 -4.47 4.18 0.43
N GLY A 182 -3.64 3.96 1.44
CA GLY A 182 -2.33 3.29 1.28
C GLY A 182 -2.47 1.83 0.84
N LEU A 183 -3.42 1.08 1.41
CA LEU A 183 -3.69 -0.30 1.03
C LEU A 183 -4.19 -0.41 -0.42
N THR A 184 -5.17 0.38 -0.82
CA THR A 184 -5.68 0.36 -2.21
C THR A 184 -4.60 0.78 -3.21
N GLN A 185 -3.75 1.73 -2.85
CA GLN A 185 -2.61 2.12 -3.68
C GLN A 185 -1.57 1.00 -3.80
N SER A 186 -1.35 0.18 -2.75
CA SER A 186 -0.43 -0.95 -2.82
C SER A 186 -0.92 -2.03 -3.78
N PHE A 187 -2.22 -2.31 -3.81
CA PHE A 187 -2.81 -3.22 -4.80
C PHE A 187 -2.59 -2.74 -6.23
N ARG A 188 -2.81 -1.44 -6.49
CA ARG A 188 -2.51 -0.84 -7.79
C ARG A 188 -1.07 -1.10 -8.21
N SER A 189 -0.11 -0.81 -7.34
CA SER A 189 1.31 -0.99 -7.62
C SER A 189 1.66 -2.46 -7.87
N THR A 190 1.13 -3.38 -7.07
CA THR A 190 1.36 -4.82 -7.23
C THR A 190 0.77 -5.33 -8.54
N LEU A 191 -0.46 -4.95 -8.86
CA LEU A 191 -1.17 -5.39 -10.07
C LEU A 191 -0.50 -4.86 -11.35
N SER A 192 0.08 -3.66 -11.32
CA SER A 192 0.81 -3.12 -12.47
C SER A 192 2.07 -3.92 -12.83
N MET A 193 2.63 -4.67 -11.88
CA MET A 193 3.84 -5.48 -12.06
C MET A 193 3.54 -6.96 -12.30
N HIS A 194 2.33 -7.43 -11.98
CA HIS A 194 1.92 -8.81 -12.21
C HIS A 194 1.17 -8.96 -13.53
N PRO A 195 1.56 -9.92 -14.39
CA PRO A 195 0.77 -10.27 -15.56
C PRO A 195 -0.47 -11.06 -15.11
N LEU A 196 -1.49 -10.38 -14.63
CA LEU A 196 -2.76 -11.01 -14.32
C LEU A 196 -3.36 -11.60 -15.59
N ARG A 197 -3.68 -12.88 -15.58
CA ARG A 197 -4.52 -13.53 -16.60
C ARG A 197 -5.99 -13.12 -16.41
N VAL A 198 -6.27 -11.82 -16.54
CA VAL A 198 -7.65 -11.36 -16.62
C VAL A 198 -8.15 -11.60 -18.04
N ARG A 199 -9.42 -11.96 -18.20
CA ARG A 199 -10.06 -12.08 -19.51
C ARG A 199 -9.79 -10.81 -20.31
N GLU A 200 -8.99 -10.93 -21.35
CA GLU A 200 -8.74 -9.87 -22.31
C GLU A 200 -9.85 -9.89 -23.37
N GLY A 201 -10.38 -8.72 -23.67
CA GLY A 201 -11.37 -8.56 -24.72
C GLY A 201 -12.15 -7.26 -24.50
N SER A 202 -12.57 -6.62 -25.59
CA SER A 202 -13.31 -5.34 -25.54
C SER A 202 -14.51 -5.41 -24.60
N ARG A 203 -15.25 -6.52 -24.62
CA ARG A 203 -16.45 -6.70 -23.78
C ARG A 203 -16.14 -6.72 -22.27
N ALA A 204 -15.02 -7.31 -21.85
CA ALA A 204 -14.63 -7.31 -20.44
C ALA A 204 -14.27 -5.89 -19.97
N HIS A 205 -13.59 -5.13 -20.81
CA HIS A 205 -13.22 -3.74 -20.53
C HIS A 205 -14.46 -2.82 -20.52
N GLU A 206 -15.41 -3.01 -21.45
CA GLU A 206 -16.69 -2.29 -21.46
C GLU A 206 -17.44 -2.49 -20.14
N LEU A 207 -17.61 -3.74 -19.71
CA LEU A 207 -18.27 -4.07 -18.43
C LEU A 207 -17.55 -3.44 -17.23
N THR A 208 -16.21 -3.44 -17.23
CA THR A 208 -15.42 -2.79 -16.18
C THR A 208 -15.75 -1.30 -16.08
N VAL A 209 -15.79 -0.58 -17.20
CA VAL A 209 -16.09 0.85 -17.22
C VAL A 209 -17.56 1.11 -16.84
N GLU A 210 -18.50 0.28 -17.30
CA GLU A 210 -19.91 0.37 -16.91
C GLU A 210 -20.11 0.23 -15.42
N GLU A 211 -19.40 -0.72 -14.79
CA GLU A 211 -19.51 -0.96 -13.35
C GLU A 211 -18.85 0.12 -12.52
N HIS A 212 -17.69 0.63 -12.94
CA HIS A 212 -17.09 1.79 -12.29
C HIS A 212 -18.05 2.99 -12.32
N MET A 213 -18.72 3.23 -13.44
CA MET A 213 -19.72 4.31 -13.54
C MET A 213 -20.91 4.06 -12.60
N ARG A 214 -21.43 2.82 -12.52
CA ARG A 214 -22.50 2.46 -11.59
C ARG A 214 -22.09 2.67 -10.13
N ILE A 215 -20.83 2.37 -9.78
CA ILE A 215 -20.30 2.66 -8.44
C ILE A 215 -20.34 4.19 -8.19
N VAL A 216 -19.86 5.01 -9.12
CA VAL A 216 -19.89 6.49 -8.98
C VAL A 216 -21.31 6.98 -8.79
N GLU A 217 -22.26 6.52 -9.59
CA GLU A 217 -23.69 6.88 -9.49
C GLU A 217 -24.29 6.47 -8.12
N ALA A 218 -23.89 5.30 -7.59
CA ALA A 218 -24.31 4.87 -6.26
C ALA A 218 -23.70 5.76 -5.15
N LEU A 219 -22.44 6.19 -5.32
CA LEU A 219 -21.81 7.15 -4.40
C LEU A 219 -22.51 8.51 -4.41
N GLU A 220 -22.91 9.02 -5.57
CA GLU A 220 -23.69 10.26 -5.69
C GLU A 220 -25.02 10.20 -4.94
N ARG A 221 -25.71 9.05 -5.05
CA ARG A 221 -26.96 8.81 -4.33
C ARG A 221 -26.76 8.40 -2.87
N ARG A 222 -25.51 8.26 -2.42
CA ARG A 222 -25.16 7.74 -1.09
C ARG A 222 -25.72 6.34 -0.85
N ASP A 223 -25.92 5.54 -1.90
CA ASP A 223 -26.40 4.17 -1.83
C ASP A 223 -25.23 3.20 -1.64
N GLY A 224 -24.82 3.05 -0.38
CA GLY A 224 -23.72 2.17 -0.01
C GLY A 224 -24.00 0.68 -0.26
N ALA A 225 -25.27 0.26 -0.28
CA ALA A 225 -25.64 -1.11 -0.57
C ALA A 225 -25.43 -1.44 -2.06
N GLU A 226 -25.88 -0.58 -2.96
CA GLU A 226 -25.66 -0.72 -4.40
C GLU A 226 -24.18 -0.60 -4.76
N ALA A 227 -23.49 0.41 -4.21
CA ALA A 227 -22.05 0.58 -4.44
C ALA A 227 -21.24 -0.66 -4.05
N ARG A 228 -21.57 -1.29 -2.93
CA ARG A 228 -20.92 -2.50 -2.44
C ARG A 228 -21.24 -3.73 -3.28
N ARG A 229 -22.50 -3.93 -3.68
CA ARG A 229 -22.89 -5.02 -4.58
C ARG A 229 -22.15 -4.92 -5.91
N THR A 230 -22.18 -3.75 -6.53
CA THR A 230 -21.50 -3.52 -7.81
C THR A 230 -19.99 -3.74 -7.71
N MET A 231 -19.36 -3.30 -6.62
CA MET A 231 -17.94 -3.55 -6.39
C MET A 231 -17.63 -5.04 -6.22
N ALA A 232 -18.45 -5.79 -5.49
CA ALA A 232 -18.28 -7.24 -5.33
C ALA A 232 -18.38 -7.96 -6.68
N ASP A 233 -19.40 -7.69 -7.46
CA ASP A 233 -19.60 -8.28 -8.80
C ASP A 233 -18.43 -7.94 -9.74
N HIS A 234 -17.96 -6.69 -9.69
CA HIS A 234 -16.82 -6.21 -10.46
C HIS A 234 -15.54 -6.99 -10.15
N LEU A 235 -15.19 -7.13 -8.87
CA LEU A 235 -13.95 -7.80 -8.45
C LEU A 235 -13.99 -9.30 -8.71
N LEU A 236 -15.13 -9.95 -8.52
CA LEU A 236 -15.29 -11.40 -8.73
C LEU A 236 -15.25 -11.80 -10.18
N ARG A 237 -15.85 -11.02 -11.06
CA ARG A 237 -15.90 -11.33 -12.50
C ARG A 237 -14.51 -11.32 -13.13
N GLY A 238 -13.59 -10.51 -12.62
CA GLY A 238 -12.24 -10.41 -13.15
C GLY A 238 -11.45 -11.72 -13.11
N MET A 239 -11.81 -12.66 -12.24
CA MET A 239 -11.00 -13.85 -11.98
C MET A 239 -11.84 -15.00 -11.47
N ASN A 240 -12.53 -15.78 -12.07
CA ASN A 240 -13.17 -17.07 -11.72
C ASN A 240 -13.02 -17.54 -10.23
N LEU A 241 -13.14 -16.61 -9.27
CA LEU A 241 -12.87 -16.84 -7.85
C LEU A 241 -14.11 -17.18 -7.04
N GLU A 242 -15.26 -17.41 -7.70
CA GLU A 242 -16.54 -17.65 -7.00
C GLU A 242 -16.46 -18.79 -5.98
N GLU A 243 -15.81 -19.89 -6.32
CA GLU A 243 -15.65 -21.02 -5.41
C GLU A 243 -14.70 -20.72 -4.24
N ARG A 244 -13.55 -20.11 -4.53
CA ARG A 244 -12.54 -19.81 -3.50
C ARG A 244 -13.02 -18.76 -2.50
N SER A 245 -13.73 -17.75 -2.98
CA SER A 245 -14.22 -16.63 -2.17
C SER A 245 -15.65 -16.85 -1.64
N ALA A 246 -16.27 -18.00 -1.90
CA ALA A 246 -17.63 -18.32 -1.46
C ALA A 246 -17.85 -18.07 0.05
N PRO A 247 -16.98 -18.51 0.99
CA PRO A 247 -17.20 -18.27 2.42
C PRO A 247 -17.22 -16.78 2.77
N LEU A 248 -16.39 -15.97 2.13
CA LEU A 248 -16.34 -14.52 2.32
C LEU A 248 -17.62 -13.85 1.80
N LEU A 249 -18.07 -14.28 0.63
CA LEU A 249 -19.30 -13.77 0.00
C LEU A 249 -20.54 -14.13 0.80
N GLU A 250 -20.64 -15.36 1.33
CA GLU A 250 -21.74 -15.79 2.19
C GLU A 250 -21.76 -14.96 3.49
N TRP A 251 -20.62 -14.73 4.09
CA TRP A 251 -20.51 -13.89 5.27
C TRP A 251 -20.99 -12.45 5.02
N TRP A 252 -20.67 -11.88 3.85
CA TRP A 252 -21.12 -10.55 3.45
C TRP A 252 -22.63 -10.53 3.15
N ARG A 253 -23.13 -11.47 2.36
CA ARG A 253 -24.55 -11.58 2.01
C ARG A 253 -25.45 -11.73 3.25
N ALA A 254 -25.03 -12.52 4.22
CA ALA A 254 -25.76 -12.72 5.46
C ALA A 254 -25.91 -11.44 6.31
N ARG A 255 -25.05 -10.45 6.12
CA ARG A 255 -25.10 -9.15 6.81
C ARG A 255 -25.93 -8.10 6.10
N ASP A 256 -25.97 -8.13 4.78
CA ASP A 256 -26.79 -7.21 3.98
C ASP A 256 -28.30 -7.39 4.26
N VAL A 257 -28.74 -8.60 4.51
CA VAL A 257 -30.15 -8.89 4.81
C VAL A 257 -30.61 -8.21 6.12
N ARG A 258 -29.71 -8.01 7.08
CA ARG A 258 -30.07 -7.38 8.37
C ARG A 258 -30.24 -5.86 8.30
N THR A 259 -29.72 -5.20 7.28
CA THR A 259 -29.87 -3.75 7.07
C THR A 259 -31.17 -3.41 6.32
N GLN A 260 -31.91 -4.40 5.82
CA GLN A 260 -33.19 -4.23 5.12
C GLN A 260 -34.42 -4.45 6.01
N SER A 261 -34.28 -4.57 7.33
CA SER A 261 -35.47 -4.66 8.20
C SER A 261 -36.11 -3.27 8.35
N PRO A 262 -37.33 -3.03 7.88
CA PRO A 262 -37.94 -1.72 7.88
C PRO A 262 -38.32 -1.34 9.32
N ALA A 263 -37.90 -0.15 9.72
CA ALA A 263 -38.54 0.59 10.80
C ALA A 263 -39.97 1.00 10.35
N SER A 264 -40.91 0.07 10.34
CA SER A 264 -42.33 0.36 10.11
C SER A 264 -43.23 -0.52 10.97
N SER A 265 -43.29 -0.24 12.26
CA SER A 265 -44.49 -0.51 13.06
C SER A 265 -44.39 0.14 14.45
N ARG A 266 -44.36 1.47 14.51
CA ARG A 266 -44.78 2.21 15.69
C ARG A 266 -45.52 3.48 15.28
N ARG A 267 -46.70 3.31 14.73
CA ARG A 267 -47.84 4.25 14.87
C ARG A 267 -49.10 3.45 14.85
N ALA A 268 -49.61 3.15 16.02
CA ALA A 268 -51.02 3.01 16.32
C ALA A 268 -51.18 2.44 17.77
N LYS A 269 -51.26 3.31 18.73
CA LYS A 269 -52.34 3.42 19.73
C LYS A 269 -52.03 4.52 20.69
#